data_dae7bee05cf8722e1e2e4405cd3c8b45
#
_entry.id   dae7bee05cf8722e1e2e4405cd3c8b45
#
_cell.length_a   1.000
_cell.length_b   1.000
_cell.length_c   1.000
_cell.angle_alpha   90.00
_cell.angle_beta   90.00
_cell.angle_gamma   90.00
#
_symmetry.space_group_name_H-M   'P 1'
#
loop_
_entity.id
_entity.type
_entity.pdbx_description
1 polymer ?
#
loop_
_entity_poly.entity_id
_entity_poly.type
_entity_poly.pdbx_seq_one_letter_code
_entity_poly.pdbx_strand_id
1 'polypeptide(L)'
;MKNRLPRISESEWRVMQVLWEKGSQTANDVVQELAGREKWKPRTVKTLISRLVKKGAVKYKEEGNRYRYFAAVNESECIRSETHSFVRRVYQGAMKPALAAFLEHADLSPQEIQDLQEILKQKRKG
;
A
#
# COMPACT_ATOMS: atom_id res chain seq x y z
N MET A 1 -19.25 -5.96 -13.21
CA MET A 1 -18.16 -6.82 -12.82
C MET A 1 -17.16 -6.12 -11.93
N LYS A 2 -16.81 -6.78 -10.88
CA LYS A 2 -15.87 -6.20 -9.93
C LYS A 2 -14.45 -6.30 -10.41
N ASN A 3 -13.75 -5.18 -10.41
CA ASN A 3 -12.34 -5.18 -10.70
C ASN A 3 -11.59 -5.69 -9.49
N ARG A 4 -10.81 -6.71 -9.69
CA ARG A 4 -9.94 -7.19 -8.64
C ARG A 4 -8.70 -6.32 -8.58
N LEU A 5 -8.32 -5.94 -7.36
CA LEU A 5 -7.08 -5.24 -7.17
C LEU A 5 -5.92 -6.22 -7.41
N PRO A 6 -4.88 -5.78 -8.10
CA PRO A 6 -3.73 -6.64 -8.32
C PRO A 6 -3.00 -6.91 -7.01
N ARG A 7 -2.34 -8.05 -6.95
CA ARG A 7 -1.55 -8.39 -5.78
C ARG A 7 -0.22 -7.64 -5.85
N ILE A 8 0.04 -6.84 -4.84
CA ILE A 8 1.23 -6.00 -4.78
C ILE A 8 2.20 -6.62 -3.77
N SER A 9 3.41 -6.93 -4.23
CA SER A 9 4.43 -7.50 -3.35
C SER A 9 4.95 -6.44 -2.40
N GLU A 10 5.68 -6.88 -1.38
CA GLU A 10 6.24 -5.95 -0.40
C GLU A 10 7.17 -4.93 -1.06
N SER A 11 8.01 -5.37 -1.96
CA SER A 11 8.91 -4.46 -2.67
C SER A 11 8.15 -3.51 -3.58
N GLU A 12 7.16 -4.03 -4.29
CA GLU A 12 6.31 -3.20 -5.15
C GLU A 12 5.54 -2.17 -4.35
N TRP A 13 5.19 -2.52 -3.12
CA TRP A 13 4.47 -1.60 -2.24
C TRP A 13 5.27 -0.32 -1.99
N ARG A 14 6.60 -0.44 -1.90
CA ARG A 14 7.47 0.72 -1.72
C ARG A 14 7.35 1.70 -2.88
N VAL A 15 7.28 1.17 -4.10
CA VAL A 15 7.09 2.00 -5.29
C VAL A 15 5.71 2.67 -5.24
N MET A 16 4.68 1.90 -4.92
CA MET A 16 3.33 2.44 -4.83
C MET A 16 3.23 3.56 -3.81
N GLN A 17 3.91 3.41 -2.67
CA GLN A 17 3.91 4.45 -1.64
C GLN A 17 4.46 5.77 -2.16
N VAL A 18 5.51 5.72 -2.97
CA VAL A 18 6.07 6.92 -3.57
C VAL A 18 5.05 7.58 -4.50
N LEU A 19 4.40 6.77 -5.35
CA LEU A 19 3.43 7.30 -6.31
C LEU A 19 2.18 7.87 -5.61
N TRP A 20 1.71 7.20 -4.57
CA TRP A 20 0.57 7.72 -3.81
C TRP A 20 0.94 9.02 -3.08
N GLU A 21 2.14 9.07 -2.56
CA GLU A 21 2.59 10.21 -1.76
C GLU A 21 2.96 11.42 -2.61
N LYS A 22 3.70 11.18 -3.68
CA LYS A 22 4.26 12.25 -4.52
C LYS A 22 3.46 12.53 -5.77
N GLY A 23 2.55 11.65 -6.13
CA GLY A 23 1.78 11.77 -7.36
C GLY A 23 2.58 11.27 -8.56
N SER A 24 2.25 11.79 -9.72
CA SER A 24 2.87 11.38 -10.98
C SER A 24 4.39 11.63 -10.96
N GLN A 25 5.17 10.61 -11.29
CA GLN A 25 6.63 10.66 -11.20
C GLN A 25 7.27 9.99 -12.40
N THR A 26 8.44 10.49 -12.81
CA THR A 26 9.26 9.76 -13.78
C THR A 26 9.93 8.58 -13.08
N ALA A 27 10.42 7.62 -13.87
CA ALA A 27 11.15 6.49 -13.29
C ALA A 27 12.36 6.96 -12.49
N ASN A 28 13.08 7.97 -12.98
CA ASN A 28 14.24 8.50 -12.26
C ASN A 28 13.85 9.16 -10.95
N ASP A 29 12.71 9.82 -10.90
CA ASP A 29 12.23 10.40 -9.64
C ASP A 29 12.01 9.32 -8.60
N VAL A 30 11.38 8.21 -9.00
CA VAL A 30 11.13 7.10 -8.09
C VAL A 30 12.44 6.45 -7.67
N VAL A 31 13.38 6.29 -8.63
CA VAL A 31 14.71 5.74 -8.34
C VAL A 31 15.39 6.56 -7.26
N GLN A 32 15.38 7.88 -7.40
CA GLN A 32 16.06 8.76 -6.44
C GLN A 32 15.41 8.69 -5.06
N GLU A 33 14.09 8.64 -5.03
CA GLU A 33 13.37 8.57 -3.77
C GLU A 33 13.69 7.27 -3.03
N LEU A 34 13.69 6.15 -3.75
CA LEU A 34 13.92 4.85 -3.13
C LEU A 34 15.40 4.57 -2.88
N ALA A 35 16.29 5.24 -3.60
CA ALA A 35 17.71 5.15 -3.28
C ALA A 35 17.98 5.69 -1.89
N GLY A 36 17.25 6.74 -1.50
CA GLY A 36 17.38 7.30 -0.17
C GLY A 36 16.74 6.46 0.92
N ARG A 37 15.60 5.85 0.62
CA ARG A 37 14.83 5.09 1.61
C ARG A 37 15.29 3.64 1.76
N GLU A 38 15.50 2.96 0.62
CA GLU A 38 15.73 1.51 0.60
C GLU A 38 17.12 1.12 0.10
N LYS A 39 17.86 2.07 -0.43
CA LYS A 39 19.19 1.84 -1.01
C LYS A 39 19.17 0.85 -2.17
N TRP A 40 18.06 0.81 -2.89
CA TRP A 40 17.93 -0.06 -4.05
C TRP A 40 18.60 0.55 -5.27
N LYS A 41 19.10 -0.34 -6.14
CA LYS A 41 19.71 0.09 -7.39
C LYS A 41 18.63 0.53 -8.39
N PRO A 42 18.98 1.42 -9.34
CA PRO A 42 18.01 1.86 -10.34
C PRO A 42 17.35 0.73 -11.11
N ARG A 43 18.11 -0.30 -11.46
CA ARG A 43 17.55 -1.44 -12.18
C ARG A 43 16.45 -2.13 -11.38
N THR A 44 16.66 -2.30 -10.09
CA THR A 44 15.66 -2.91 -9.21
C THR A 44 14.36 -2.12 -9.23
N VAL A 45 14.47 -0.80 -9.08
CA VAL A 45 13.29 0.06 -9.06
C VAL A 45 12.55 0.01 -10.39
N LYS A 46 13.30 0.09 -11.50
CA LYS A 46 12.69 0.08 -12.83
C LYS A 46 11.98 -1.25 -13.12
N THR A 47 12.54 -2.36 -12.63
CA THR A 47 11.89 -3.66 -12.76
C THR A 47 10.58 -3.69 -12.00
N LEU A 48 10.55 -3.12 -10.79
CA LEU A 48 9.34 -3.08 -9.99
C LEU A 48 8.26 -2.22 -10.66
N ILE A 49 8.65 -1.08 -11.22
CA ILE A 49 7.71 -0.23 -11.96
C ILE A 49 7.11 -1.01 -13.13
N SER A 50 7.96 -1.70 -13.89
CA SER A 50 7.53 -2.48 -15.03
C SER A 50 6.52 -3.57 -14.63
N ARG A 51 6.79 -4.24 -13.52
CA ARG A 51 5.87 -5.26 -13.01
C ARG A 51 4.53 -4.67 -12.61
N LEU A 52 4.56 -3.50 -11.97
CA LEU A 52 3.33 -2.83 -11.56
C LEU A 52 2.50 -2.38 -12.76
N VAL A 53 3.17 -1.95 -13.82
CA VAL A 53 2.47 -1.60 -15.06
C VAL A 53 1.79 -2.84 -15.63
N LYS A 54 2.48 -3.96 -15.67
CA LYS A 54 1.91 -5.22 -16.17
C LYS A 54 0.72 -5.66 -15.35
N LYS A 55 0.77 -5.45 -14.05
CA LYS A 55 -0.33 -5.83 -13.15
C LYS A 55 -1.52 -4.88 -13.24
N GLY A 56 -1.35 -3.72 -13.86
CA GLY A 56 -2.40 -2.73 -13.94
C GLY A 56 -2.49 -1.82 -12.73
N ALA A 57 -1.54 -1.92 -11.80
CA ALA A 57 -1.52 -1.07 -10.61
C ALA A 57 -0.94 0.31 -10.90
N VAL A 58 -0.13 0.41 -11.95
CA VAL A 58 0.51 1.65 -12.37
C VAL A 58 0.23 1.86 -13.85
N LYS A 59 -0.07 3.10 -14.21
CA LYS A 59 -0.21 3.51 -15.60
C LYS A 59 0.79 4.60 -15.87
N TYR A 60 0.96 4.94 -17.15
CA TYR A 60 1.90 5.98 -17.51
C TYR A 60 1.38 6.81 -18.65
N LYS A 61 1.91 8.02 -18.72
CA LYS A 61 1.68 8.94 -19.83
C LYS A 61 3.01 9.33 -20.43
N GLU A 62 3.04 9.40 -21.73
CA GLU A 62 4.21 9.92 -22.41
C GLU A 62 4.22 11.44 -22.34
N GLU A 63 5.35 12.01 -21.96
CA GLU A 63 5.49 13.45 -21.80
C GLU A 63 6.86 13.84 -22.33
N GLY A 64 6.90 14.33 -23.56
CA GLY A 64 8.16 14.58 -24.25
C GLY A 64 8.89 13.28 -24.49
N ASN A 65 10.13 13.18 -24.01
CA ASN A 65 10.95 11.98 -24.13
C ASN A 65 10.83 11.05 -22.94
N ARG A 66 9.90 11.33 -22.03
CA ARG A 66 9.80 10.60 -20.78
C ARG A 66 8.41 10.05 -20.58
N TYR A 67 8.34 9.05 -19.72
CA TYR A 67 7.07 8.55 -19.21
C TYR A 67 6.90 9.04 -17.78
N ARG A 68 5.70 9.46 -17.46
CA ARG A 68 5.32 9.75 -16.09
C ARG A 68 4.38 8.67 -15.62
N TYR A 69 4.73 8.07 -14.50
CA TYR A 69 4.00 6.96 -13.92
C TYR A 69 3.10 7.46 -12.80
N PHE A 70 1.95 6.87 -12.67
CA PHE A 70 1.02 7.21 -11.61
C PHE A 70 0.25 5.99 -11.16
N ALA A 71 -0.22 6.02 -9.91
CA ALA A 71 -0.99 4.92 -9.36
C ALA A 71 -2.34 4.82 -10.05
N ALA A 72 -2.68 3.64 -10.53
CA ALA A 72 -3.96 3.37 -11.18
C ALA A 72 -4.96 2.75 -10.21
N VAL A 73 -4.53 2.47 -8.97
CA VAL A 73 -5.37 1.88 -7.94
C VAL A 73 -5.36 2.79 -6.71
N ASN A 74 -6.43 2.74 -5.97
CA ASN A 74 -6.63 3.60 -4.81
C ASN A 74 -5.89 3.05 -3.59
N GLU A 75 -5.18 3.93 -2.89
CA GLU A 75 -4.36 3.52 -1.75
C GLU A 75 -5.18 2.87 -0.63
N SER A 76 -6.28 3.49 -0.24
CA SER A 76 -7.07 2.95 0.87
C SER A 76 -7.70 1.61 0.52
N GLU A 77 -8.07 1.41 -0.74
CA GLU A 77 -8.61 0.12 -1.19
C GLU A 77 -7.53 -0.95 -1.16
N CYS A 78 -6.31 -0.59 -1.55
CA CYS A 78 -5.20 -1.54 -1.52
C CYS A 78 -4.84 -1.91 -0.09
N ILE A 79 -4.84 -0.95 0.81
CA ILE A 79 -4.57 -1.21 2.23
C ILE A 79 -5.64 -2.14 2.79
N ARG A 80 -6.90 -1.87 2.49
CA ARG A 80 -8.01 -2.72 2.96
C ARG A 80 -7.89 -4.14 2.43
N SER A 81 -7.56 -4.27 1.15
CA SER A 81 -7.38 -5.56 0.53
C SER A 81 -6.23 -6.35 1.16
N GLU A 82 -5.13 -5.66 1.43
CA GLU A 82 -3.97 -6.28 2.06
C GLU A 82 -4.28 -6.72 3.48
N THR A 83 -4.99 -5.90 4.23
CA THR A 83 -5.40 -6.24 5.60
C THR A 83 -6.28 -7.48 5.58
N HIS A 84 -7.24 -7.53 4.67
CA HIS A 84 -8.15 -8.66 4.52
C HIS A 84 -7.38 -9.95 4.20
N SER A 85 -6.45 -9.84 3.27
CA SER A 85 -5.62 -10.97 2.85
C SER A 85 -4.78 -11.48 4.01
N PHE A 86 -4.19 -10.57 4.77
CA PHE A 86 -3.36 -10.93 5.92
C PHE A 86 -4.18 -11.70 6.98
N VAL A 87 -5.35 -11.17 7.32
CA VAL A 87 -6.20 -11.81 8.33
C VAL A 87 -6.63 -13.20 7.86
N ARG A 88 -6.95 -13.32 6.57
CA ARG A 88 -7.35 -14.61 6.02
C ARG A 88 -6.19 -15.62 6.03
N ARG A 89 -5.01 -15.20 5.62
CA ARG A 89 -3.86 -16.11 5.52
C ARG A 89 -3.32 -16.53 6.87
N VAL A 90 -3.20 -15.57 7.79
CA VAL A 90 -2.50 -15.80 9.05
C VAL A 90 -3.46 -16.22 10.15
N TYR A 91 -4.65 -15.66 10.16
CA TYR A 91 -5.63 -15.89 11.23
C TYR A 91 -6.87 -16.67 10.77
N GLN A 92 -6.82 -17.23 9.57
CA GLN A 92 -7.94 -17.99 8.98
C GLN A 92 -9.26 -17.22 9.03
N GLY A 93 -9.18 -15.90 8.87
CA GLY A 93 -10.35 -15.03 8.86
C GLY A 93 -10.83 -14.57 10.22
N ALA A 94 -10.18 -15.00 11.29
CA ALA A 94 -10.60 -14.63 12.65
C ALA A 94 -10.06 -13.23 13.00
N MET A 95 -10.94 -12.24 12.99
CA MET A 95 -10.56 -10.86 13.20
C MET A 95 -10.17 -10.57 14.66
N LYS A 96 -10.88 -11.18 15.61
CA LYS A 96 -10.62 -10.87 17.02
C LYS A 96 -9.20 -11.19 17.46
N PRO A 97 -8.66 -12.40 17.25
CA PRO A 97 -7.27 -12.65 17.64
C PRO A 97 -6.27 -11.80 16.86
N ALA A 98 -6.57 -11.44 15.60
CA ALA A 98 -5.68 -10.56 14.84
C ALA A 98 -5.60 -9.19 15.50
N LEU A 99 -6.74 -8.60 15.82
CA LEU A 99 -6.78 -7.30 16.49
C LEU A 99 -6.15 -7.35 17.87
N ALA A 100 -6.42 -8.42 18.63
CA ALA A 100 -5.83 -8.56 19.94
C ALA A 100 -4.30 -8.59 19.88
N ALA A 101 -3.75 -9.33 18.89
CA ALA A 101 -2.30 -9.40 18.74
C ALA A 101 -1.70 -8.04 18.44
N PHE A 102 -2.31 -7.28 17.52
CA PHE A 102 -1.83 -5.94 17.20
C PHE A 102 -1.89 -5.02 18.42
N LEU A 103 -3.01 -5.06 19.14
CA LEU A 103 -3.20 -4.16 20.29
C LEU A 103 -2.26 -4.48 21.45
N GLU A 104 -1.97 -5.76 21.66
CA GLU A 104 -1.07 -6.16 22.75
C GLU A 104 0.34 -5.66 22.57
N HIS A 105 0.78 -5.52 21.33
CA HIS A 105 2.16 -5.14 21.02
C HIS A 105 2.32 -3.71 20.52
N ALA A 106 1.23 -2.98 20.40
CA ALA A 106 1.29 -1.61 19.89
C ALA A 106 1.47 -0.61 21.02
N ASP A 107 2.32 0.38 20.77
CA ASP A 107 2.45 1.52 21.66
C ASP A 107 1.39 2.54 21.27
N LEU A 108 0.31 2.59 22.04
CA LEU A 108 -0.81 3.48 21.74
C LEU A 108 -0.86 4.64 22.69
N SER A 109 -1.05 5.84 22.14
CA SER A 109 -1.29 7.03 22.95
C SER A 109 -2.70 6.97 23.56
N PRO A 110 -2.95 7.74 24.62
CA PRO A 110 -4.31 7.82 25.16
C PRO A 110 -5.34 8.25 24.14
N GLN A 111 -4.95 9.16 23.21
CA GLN A 111 -5.86 9.61 22.16
C GLN A 111 -6.17 8.47 21.19
N GLU A 112 -5.16 7.70 20.82
CA GLU A 112 -5.36 6.56 19.91
C GLU A 112 -6.27 5.52 20.55
N ILE A 113 -6.10 5.26 21.83
CA ILE A 113 -6.97 4.32 22.55
C ILE A 113 -8.41 4.80 22.51
N GLN A 114 -8.61 6.09 22.76
CA GLN A 114 -9.95 6.67 22.74
C GLN A 114 -10.58 6.56 21.36
N ASP A 115 -9.79 6.85 20.31
CA ASP A 115 -10.26 6.74 18.93
C ASP A 115 -10.69 5.31 18.60
N LEU A 116 -9.90 4.34 19.02
CA LEU A 116 -10.22 2.93 18.79
C LEU A 116 -11.46 2.51 19.55
N GLN A 117 -11.61 2.98 20.77
CA GLN A 117 -12.81 2.71 21.57
C GLN A 117 -14.05 3.26 20.87
N GLU A 118 -13.93 4.42 20.27
CA GLU A 118 -15.05 5.03 19.55
C GLU A 118 -15.44 4.20 18.33
N ILE A 119 -14.45 3.71 17.60
CA ILE A 119 -14.69 2.84 16.44
C ILE A 119 -15.46 1.58 16.87
N LEU A 120 -15.02 0.96 17.96
CA LEU A 120 -15.67 -0.24 18.47
C LEU A 120 -17.09 0.05 18.92
N LYS A 121 -17.29 1.20 19.54
CA LYS A 121 -18.60 1.63 20.00
C LYS A 121 -19.57 1.80 18.84
N GLN A 122 -19.11 2.42 17.76
CA GLN A 122 -19.94 2.60 16.56
C GLN A 122 -20.30 1.26 15.92
N LYS A 123 -19.37 0.34 15.90
CA LYS A 123 -19.61 -1.01 15.40
C LYS A 123 -20.72 -1.71 16.20
N ARG A 124 -20.71 -1.50 17.50
CA ARG A 124 -21.68 -2.14 18.39
C ARG A 124 -23.10 -1.63 18.14
N LYS A 125 -23.23 -0.36 17.78
CA LYS A 125 -24.52 0.24 17.47
C LYS A 125 -25.04 -0.16 16.10
N GLY A 126 -24.12 -0.39 15.19
CA GLY A 126 -24.44 -0.78 13.83
C GLY A 126 -24.71 -2.25 13.72
#